data_727f844853002f3aac87e7f6d9056502
#
_entry.id   727f844853002f3aac87e7f6d9056502
#
_cell.length_a   1.000
_cell.length_b   1.000
_cell.length_c   1.000
_cell.angle_alpha   90.00
_cell.angle_beta   90.00
_cell.angle_gamma   90.00
#
_symmetry.space_group_name_H-M   'P 1'
#
loop_
_entity.id
_entity.type
_entity.pdbx_description
1 polymer ?
#
loop_
_entity_poly.entity_id
_entity_poly.type
_entity_poly.pdbx_seq_one_letter_code
_entity_poly.pdbx_strand_id
1 'polypeptide(L)'
;RERLTSYGVETPSHVLPTGIPLERFGGGNRQRFRREHGILSTRPVALFVGRVAHEKNIEFLLLSMLVALKQRPDLLLVIAGEGPATDDLKKRVKTLGLHDSVQFIGYLDRQQELPDCYAAADVFVFASVTETQGLVLLEAMAAGLPVIALSEMGTRDILETQRGAITPRAEPAAFGIALADFLNRPSAWSHLRHEAPEYAKEWSDVAMAGRLAGLYLQLAGEKISAKSLSTVTA
;
A
#
# COMPACT_ATOMS: atom_id res chain seq x y z
N ARG A 1 2.47 -21.65 -4.74
CA ARG A 1 2.12 -23.08 -4.56
C ARG A 1 2.10 -23.80 -5.90
N GLU A 2 1.30 -23.35 -6.86
CA GLU A 2 1.17 -23.95 -8.20
C GLU A 2 2.53 -24.15 -8.90
N ARG A 3 3.44 -23.18 -8.77
CA ARG A 3 4.78 -23.24 -9.36
C ARG A 3 5.65 -24.34 -8.75
N LEU A 4 5.51 -24.64 -7.45
CA LEU A 4 6.20 -25.77 -6.82
C LEU A 4 5.65 -27.09 -7.35
N THR A 5 4.35 -27.19 -7.48
CA THR A 5 3.70 -28.38 -8.06
C THR A 5 4.15 -28.60 -9.51
N SER A 6 4.28 -27.52 -10.33
CA SER A 6 4.79 -27.63 -11.71
C SER A 6 6.26 -28.09 -11.79
N TYR A 7 7.03 -27.93 -10.72
CA TYR A 7 8.40 -28.43 -10.58
C TYR A 7 8.48 -29.85 -10.00
N GLY A 8 7.33 -30.53 -9.83
CA GLY A 8 7.27 -31.91 -9.32
C GLY A 8 7.37 -32.02 -7.78
N VAL A 9 7.14 -30.93 -7.04
CA VAL A 9 7.08 -30.98 -5.58
C VAL A 9 5.73 -31.57 -5.17
N GLU A 10 5.73 -32.79 -4.67
CA GLU A 10 4.53 -33.50 -4.20
C GLU A 10 4.25 -33.31 -2.71
N THR A 11 5.26 -32.89 -1.95
CA THR A 11 5.12 -32.61 -0.50
C THR A 11 4.10 -31.51 -0.26
N PRO A 12 3.19 -31.65 0.74
CA PRO A 12 2.26 -30.60 1.10
C PRO A 12 2.96 -29.28 1.37
N SER A 13 2.52 -28.22 0.70
CA SER A 13 3.09 -26.89 0.80
C SER A 13 2.07 -25.88 1.32
N HIS A 14 2.48 -25.05 2.26
CA HIS A 14 1.65 -24.01 2.87
C HIS A 14 2.22 -22.63 2.54
N VAL A 15 1.34 -21.68 2.17
CA VAL A 15 1.72 -20.28 1.98
C VAL A 15 1.53 -19.55 3.30
N LEU A 16 2.61 -19.02 3.84
CA LEU A 16 2.61 -18.19 5.03
C LEU A 16 3.21 -16.83 4.66
N PRO A 17 2.36 -15.81 4.47
CA PRO A 17 2.83 -14.46 4.19
C PRO A 17 3.61 -13.87 5.36
N THR A 18 4.43 -12.86 5.07
CA THR A 18 5.05 -12.05 6.11
C THR A 18 4.00 -11.14 6.75
N GLY A 19 3.93 -11.11 8.07
CA GLY A 19 3.10 -10.17 8.81
C GLY A 19 3.76 -8.79 8.95
N ILE A 20 2.95 -7.76 9.24
CA ILE A 20 3.43 -6.41 9.51
C ILE A 20 3.14 -6.01 10.97
N PRO A 21 4.05 -5.25 11.62
CA PRO A 21 3.81 -4.70 12.96
C PRO A 21 2.88 -3.49 12.85
N LEU A 22 1.58 -3.69 13.08
CA LEU A 22 0.52 -2.69 12.86
C LEU A 22 0.75 -1.40 13.66
N GLU A 23 1.23 -1.53 14.90
CA GLU A 23 1.45 -0.41 15.82
C GLU A 23 2.44 0.64 15.27
N ARG A 24 3.30 0.26 14.34
CA ARG A 24 4.27 1.19 13.72
C ARG A 24 3.63 2.19 12.77
N PHE A 25 2.44 1.90 12.25
CA PHE A 25 1.81 2.72 11.21
C PHE A 25 0.65 3.54 11.72
N GLY A 26 0.16 3.24 12.94
CA GLY A 26 -0.82 4.06 13.63
C GLY A 26 -0.17 5.29 14.29
N GLY A 27 -0.95 6.38 14.47
CA GLY A 27 -0.53 7.53 15.27
C GLY A 27 0.38 8.55 14.57
N GLY A 28 0.54 8.48 13.26
CA GLY A 28 1.27 9.48 12.47
C GLY A 28 0.63 10.88 12.53
N ASN A 29 1.45 11.94 12.44
CA ASN A 29 1.00 13.32 12.55
C ASN A 29 0.88 13.98 11.16
N ARG A 30 -0.36 13.98 10.61
CA ARG A 30 -0.71 14.61 9.33
C ARG A 30 -0.27 16.06 9.22
N GLN A 31 -0.53 16.85 10.28
CA GLN A 31 -0.26 18.30 10.24
C GLN A 31 1.23 18.61 10.27
N ARG A 32 2.00 17.84 11.04
CA ARG A 32 3.46 17.98 11.12
C ARG A 32 4.07 17.75 9.74
N PHE A 33 3.82 16.60 9.14
CA PHE A 33 4.36 16.24 7.83
C PHE A 33 3.99 17.26 6.75
N ARG A 34 2.71 17.65 6.67
CA ARG A 34 2.24 18.60 5.66
C ARG A 34 2.93 19.96 5.81
N ARG A 35 3.10 20.45 7.06
CA ARG A 35 3.79 21.70 7.32
C ARG A 35 5.27 21.65 6.92
N GLU A 36 5.97 20.59 7.29
CA GLU A 36 7.39 20.40 7.00
C GLU A 36 7.68 20.28 5.49
N HIS A 37 6.74 19.73 4.73
CA HIS A 37 6.87 19.55 3.29
C HIS A 37 6.11 20.62 2.46
N GLY A 38 5.59 21.68 3.07
CA GLY A 38 4.91 22.78 2.37
C GLY A 38 3.58 22.37 1.72
N ILE A 39 2.91 21.32 2.22
CA ILE A 39 1.65 20.83 1.69
C ILE A 39 0.48 21.51 2.42
N LEU A 40 -0.40 22.20 1.69
CA LEU A 40 -1.59 22.84 2.26
C LEU A 40 -2.47 21.78 2.95
N SER A 41 -3.07 22.17 4.09
CA SER A 41 -3.91 21.25 4.89
C SER A 41 -5.11 20.67 4.12
N THR A 42 -5.63 21.43 3.16
CA THR A 42 -6.79 21.08 2.32
C THR A 42 -6.42 20.38 1.01
N ARG A 43 -5.12 20.37 0.63
CA ARG A 43 -4.68 19.78 -0.65
C ARG A 43 -4.84 18.27 -0.62
N PRO A 44 -5.52 17.64 -1.60
CA PRO A 44 -5.60 16.19 -1.68
C PRO A 44 -4.25 15.59 -2.04
N VAL A 45 -3.89 14.50 -1.36
CA VAL A 45 -2.59 13.83 -1.51
C VAL A 45 -2.78 12.36 -1.84
N ALA A 46 -2.32 11.96 -3.02
CA ALA A 46 -2.03 10.58 -3.35
C ALA A 46 -0.57 10.26 -2.97
N LEU A 47 -0.34 9.13 -2.31
CA LEU A 47 0.97 8.76 -1.78
C LEU A 47 1.47 7.46 -2.42
N PHE A 48 2.69 7.47 -2.90
CA PHE A 48 3.49 6.30 -3.21
C PHE A 48 4.64 6.18 -2.19
N VAL A 49 4.86 5.00 -1.65
CA VAL A 49 6.01 4.68 -0.79
C VAL A 49 6.74 3.48 -1.36
N GLY A 50 8.06 3.59 -1.51
CA GLY A 50 8.88 2.49 -1.96
C GLY A 50 10.16 2.91 -2.63
N ARG A 51 10.99 1.94 -3.03
CA ARG A 51 12.19 2.21 -3.82
C ARG A 51 11.81 2.85 -5.15
N VAL A 52 12.45 3.96 -5.50
CA VAL A 52 12.21 4.67 -6.76
C VAL A 52 13.02 3.99 -7.87
N ALA A 53 12.42 2.96 -8.48
CA ALA A 53 13.04 2.11 -9.48
C ALA A 53 12.06 1.81 -10.63
N HIS A 54 12.57 1.47 -11.81
CA HIS A 54 11.76 1.28 -13.00
C HIS A 54 10.71 0.18 -12.83
N GLU A 55 11.05 -0.90 -12.13
CA GLU A 55 10.15 -2.02 -11.85
C GLU A 55 8.96 -1.64 -10.94
N LYS A 56 9.04 -0.50 -10.24
CA LYS A 56 7.91 0.02 -9.45
C LYS A 56 6.88 0.75 -10.30
N ASN A 57 7.15 0.93 -11.58
CA ASN A 57 6.21 1.45 -12.56
C ASN A 57 5.64 2.83 -12.18
N ILE A 58 6.47 3.69 -11.57
CA ILE A 58 6.04 5.02 -11.11
C ILE A 58 5.65 5.90 -12.31
N GLU A 59 6.23 5.69 -13.48
CA GLU A 59 5.83 6.39 -14.71
C GLU A 59 4.34 6.16 -15.03
N PHE A 60 3.81 4.97 -14.80
CA PHE A 60 2.38 4.70 -14.92
C PHE A 60 1.55 5.63 -14.02
N LEU A 61 1.99 5.86 -12.77
CA LEU A 61 1.32 6.79 -11.86
C LEU A 61 1.39 8.23 -12.37
N LEU A 62 2.54 8.66 -12.96
CA LEU A 62 2.65 9.99 -13.57
C LEU A 62 1.67 10.16 -14.74
N LEU A 63 1.53 9.15 -15.59
CA LEU A 63 0.56 9.16 -16.69
C LEU A 63 -0.89 9.17 -16.18
N SER A 64 -1.17 8.45 -15.09
CA SER A 64 -2.47 8.44 -14.43
C SER A 64 -2.79 9.82 -13.82
N MET A 65 -1.78 10.52 -13.28
CA MET A 65 -1.94 11.88 -12.78
C MET A 65 -2.41 12.86 -13.85
N LEU A 66 -1.93 12.76 -15.11
CA LEU A 66 -2.42 13.62 -16.21
C LEU A 66 -3.92 13.51 -16.45
N VAL A 67 -4.49 12.34 -16.19
CA VAL A 67 -5.93 12.10 -16.30
C VAL A 67 -6.67 12.61 -15.07
N ALA A 68 -6.17 12.27 -13.87
CA ALA A 68 -6.79 12.68 -12.61
C ALA A 68 -6.85 14.20 -12.46
N LEU A 69 -5.80 14.92 -12.85
CA LEU A 69 -5.70 16.38 -12.75
C LEU A 69 -6.73 17.13 -13.61
N LYS A 70 -7.30 16.53 -14.64
CA LYS A 70 -8.42 17.12 -15.41
C LYS A 70 -9.67 17.31 -14.57
N GLN A 71 -9.88 16.47 -13.55
CA GLN A 71 -11.03 16.50 -12.65
C GLN A 71 -10.69 17.00 -11.24
N ARG A 72 -9.41 16.89 -10.86
CA ARG A 72 -8.89 17.29 -9.57
C ARG A 72 -7.57 18.06 -9.73
N PRO A 73 -7.61 19.32 -10.18
CA PRO A 73 -6.43 20.11 -10.54
C PRO A 73 -5.48 20.38 -9.36
N ASP A 74 -5.98 20.33 -8.14
CA ASP A 74 -5.26 20.54 -6.88
C ASP A 74 -4.56 19.28 -6.33
N LEU A 75 -4.74 18.11 -6.99
CA LEU A 75 -4.15 16.85 -6.54
C LEU A 75 -2.61 16.91 -6.53
N LEU A 76 -2.03 16.39 -5.44
CA LEU A 76 -0.59 16.18 -5.29
C LEU A 76 -0.28 14.69 -5.23
N LEU A 77 0.67 14.24 -6.04
CA LEU A 77 1.32 12.93 -5.87
C LEU A 77 2.60 13.12 -5.06
N VAL A 78 2.66 12.52 -3.90
CA VAL A 78 3.87 12.43 -3.07
C VAL A 78 4.55 11.10 -3.35
N ILE A 79 5.84 11.14 -3.68
CA ILE A 79 6.69 9.97 -3.91
C ILE A 79 7.73 9.94 -2.80
N ALA A 80 7.54 9.02 -1.84
CA ALA A 80 8.44 8.81 -0.71
C ALA A 80 9.33 7.60 -0.95
N GLY A 81 10.63 7.84 -0.92
CA GLY A 81 11.68 6.86 -1.16
C GLY A 81 12.75 7.37 -2.13
N GLU A 82 13.78 6.57 -2.29
CA GLU A 82 14.91 6.84 -3.16
C GLU A 82 15.20 5.65 -4.06
N GLY A 83 15.97 5.89 -5.13
CA GLY A 83 16.41 4.82 -6.00
C GLY A 83 16.92 5.29 -7.36
N PRO A 84 17.37 4.34 -8.20
CA PRO A 84 18.10 4.63 -9.43
C PRO A 84 17.24 5.35 -10.50
N ALA A 85 15.93 5.27 -10.44
CA ALA A 85 15.05 5.93 -11.41
C ALA A 85 14.69 7.38 -11.03
N THR A 86 15.17 7.90 -9.88
CA THR A 86 14.75 9.21 -9.36
C THR A 86 14.98 10.35 -10.36
N ASP A 87 16.19 10.44 -10.95
CA ASP A 87 16.52 11.54 -11.87
C ASP A 87 15.74 11.45 -13.17
N ASP A 88 15.54 10.25 -13.70
CA ASP A 88 14.77 10.06 -14.93
C ASP A 88 13.29 10.39 -14.71
N LEU A 89 12.72 10.00 -13.58
CA LEU A 89 11.34 10.35 -13.22
C LEU A 89 11.18 11.86 -12.97
N LYS A 90 12.16 12.55 -12.36
CA LYS A 90 12.15 14.01 -12.23
C LYS A 90 12.18 14.71 -13.59
N LYS A 91 12.99 14.22 -14.55
CA LYS A 91 12.97 14.70 -15.94
C LYS A 91 11.60 14.46 -16.58
N ARG A 92 11.03 13.27 -16.36
CA ARG A 92 9.71 12.90 -16.88
C ARG A 92 8.60 13.81 -16.34
N VAL A 93 8.61 14.10 -15.04
CA VAL A 93 7.68 15.06 -14.40
C VAL A 93 7.75 16.43 -15.10
N LYS A 94 8.94 16.96 -15.38
CA LYS A 94 9.12 18.23 -16.11
C LYS A 94 8.56 18.15 -17.54
N THR A 95 8.87 17.09 -18.28
CA THR A 95 8.39 16.89 -19.66
C THR A 95 6.87 16.79 -19.72
N LEU A 96 6.25 16.19 -18.70
CA LEU A 96 4.80 16.05 -18.60
C LEU A 96 4.08 17.30 -18.03
N GLY A 97 4.82 18.33 -17.61
CA GLY A 97 4.25 19.54 -16.99
C GLY A 97 3.65 19.29 -15.61
N LEU A 98 4.13 18.29 -14.88
CA LEU A 98 3.61 17.87 -13.56
C LEU A 98 4.39 18.46 -12.37
N HIS A 99 5.25 19.45 -12.55
CA HIS A 99 6.17 19.96 -11.53
C HIS A 99 5.46 20.49 -10.28
N ASP A 100 4.24 21.04 -10.40
CA ASP A 100 3.44 21.53 -9.27
C ASP A 100 2.54 20.45 -8.65
N SER A 101 2.44 19.28 -9.29
CA SER A 101 1.53 18.19 -8.90
C SER A 101 2.25 16.90 -8.47
N VAL A 102 3.59 16.89 -8.47
CA VAL A 102 4.40 15.75 -8.03
C VAL A 102 5.53 16.25 -7.14
N GLN A 103 5.66 15.65 -5.96
CA GLN A 103 6.71 15.97 -5.00
C GLN A 103 7.49 14.71 -4.61
N PHE A 104 8.81 14.74 -4.77
CA PHE A 104 9.72 13.70 -4.31
C PHE A 104 10.23 14.08 -2.92
N ILE A 105 9.97 13.25 -1.94
CA ILE A 105 10.35 13.50 -0.53
C ILE A 105 11.73 12.92 -0.22
N GLY A 106 12.15 11.85 -0.90
CA GLY A 106 13.35 11.12 -0.55
C GLY A 106 13.08 10.03 0.49
N TYR A 107 14.15 9.58 1.13
CA TYR A 107 14.08 8.56 2.18
C TYR A 107 13.44 9.14 3.45
N LEU A 108 12.60 8.34 4.08
CA LEU A 108 11.97 8.65 5.37
C LEU A 108 12.38 7.60 6.42
N ASP A 109 12.67 8.04 7.63
CA ASP A 109 12.88 7.08 8.72
C ASP A 109 11.59 6.34 9.07
N ARG A 110 11.74 5.07 9.50
CA ARG A 110 10.60 4.19 9.72
C ARG A 110 9.91 4.40 11.07
N GLN A 111 10.48 5.18 11.98
CA GLN A 111 9.96 5.33 13.33
C GLN A 111 8.94 6.47 13.43
N GLN A 112 9.22 7.60 12.78
CA GLN A 112 8.39 8.80 12.88
C GLN A 112 7.98 9.37 11.53
N GLU A 113 8.92 9.59 10.61
CA GLU A 113 8.63 10.28 9.35
C GLU A 113 7.70 9.47 8.44
N LEU A 114 7.92 8.16 8.34
CA LEU A 114 7.09 7.29 7.51
C LEU A 114 5.65 7.16 8.01
N PRO A 115 5.35 6.93 9.31
CA PRO A 115 3.99 7.01 9.84
C PRO A 115 3.31 8.37 9.59
N ASP A 116 4.05 9.48 9.76
CA ASP A 116 3.53 10.83 9.47
C ASP A 116 3.19 11.01 7.99
N CYS A 117 4.02 10.46 7.11
CA CYS A 117 3.80 10.48 5.66
C CYS A 117 2.51 9.74 5.29
N TYR A 118 2.29 8.54 5.83
CA TYR A 118 1.03 7.82 5.64
C TYR A 118 -0.16 8.64 6.15
N ALA A 119 -0.08 9.18 7.36
CA ALA A 119 -1.14 9.99 7.94
C ALA A 119 -1.42 11.28 7.14
N ALA A 120 -0.43 11.82 6.43
CA ALA A 120 -0.55 13.03 5.62
C ALA A 120 -1.34 12.84 4.33
N ALA A 121 -1.47 11.61 3.85
CA ALA A 121 -2.12 11.29 2.59
C ALA A 121 -3.64 11.09 2.73
N ASP A 122 -4.32 11.06 1.60
CA ASP A 122 -5.75 10.78 1.48
C ASP A 122 -6.01 9.41 0.83
N VAL A 123 -5.08 8.95 0.01
CA VAL A 123 -5.11 7.65 -0.68
C VAL A 123 -3.69 7.18 -0.98
N PHE A 124 -3.46 5.88 -0.85
CA PHE A 124 -2.22 5.24 -1.27
C PHE A 124 -2.35 4.75 -2.71
N VAL A 125 -1.36 5.02 -3.56
CA VAL A 125 -1.38 4.62 -4.97
C VAL A 125 -0.19 3.72 -5.28
N PHE A 126 -0.43 2.62 -6.02
CA PHE A 126 0.62 1.65 -6.29
C PHE A 126 0.41 0.95 -7.64
N ALA A 127 1.48 0.88 -8.44
CA ALA A 127 1.41 0.33 -9.80
C ALA A 127 2.52 -0.68 -10.11
N SER A 128 3.28 -1.14 -9.10
CA SER A 128 4.34 -2.13 -9.31
C SER A 128 3.79 -3.43 -9.87
N VAL A 129 4.48 -3.99 -10.85
CA VAL A 129 4.12 -5.26 -11.51
C VAL A 129 5.05 -6.41 -11.10
N THR A 130 5.96 -6.18 -10.16
CA THR A 130 7.01 -7.14 -9.77
C THR A 130 7.07 -7.42 -8.26
N GLU A 131 6.01 -7.07 -7.52
CA GLU A 131 5.99 -7.31 -6.09
C GLU A 131 5.91 -8.80 -5.75
N THR A 132 6.67 -9.20 -4.74
CA THR A 132 6.57 -10.57 -4.20
C THR A 132 5.47 -10.71 -3.15
N GLN A 133 5.24 -9.67 -2.33
CA GLN A 133 4.24 -9.67 -1.26
C GLN A 133 3.41 -8.38 -1.18
N GLY A 134 3.97 -7.22 -1.57
CA GLY A 134 3.25 -5.94 -1.53
C GLY A 134 2.98 -5.42 -0.11
N LEU A 135 3.86 -5.67 0.85
CA LEU A 135 3.66 -5.30 2.27
C LEU A 135 3.36 -3.82 2.46
N VAL A 136 3.87 -2.95 1.59
CA VAL A 136 3.61 -1.50 1.63
C VAL A 136 2.12 -1.15 1.50
N LEU A 137 1.31 -1.98 0.84
CA LEU A 137 -0.15 -1.82 0.79
C LEU A 137 -0.76 -2.04 2.18
N LEU A 138 -0.30 -3.06 2.89
CA LEU A 138 -0.75 -3.36 4.25
C LEU A 138 -0.29 -2.29 5.25
N GLU A 139 0.92 -1.74 5.08
CA GLU A 139 1.41 -0.60 5.86
C GLU A 139 0.49 0.61 5.72
N ALA A 140 0.12 0.96 4.48
CA ALA A 140 -0.83 2.03 4.19
C ALA A 140 -2.22 1.76 4.80
N MET A 141 -2.74 0.54 4.63
CA MET A 141 -4.02 0.11 5.21
C MET A 141 -4.00 0.16 6.74
N ALA A 142 -2.90 -0.27 7.38
CA ALA A 142 -2.73 -0.19 8.84
C ALA A 142 -2.76 1.27 9.35
N ALA A 143 -2.25 2.21 8.54
CA ALA A 143 -2.36 3.65 8.81
C ALA A 143 -3.78 4.23 8.55
N GLY A 144 -4.77 3.40 8.18
CA GLY A 144 -6.13 3.84 7.85
C GLY A 144 -6.26 4.48 6.46
N LEU A 145 -5.28 4.24 5.57
CA LEU A 145 -5.24 4.83 4.24
C LEU A 145 -5.81 3.85 3.21
N PRO A 146 -6.90 4.19 2.50
CA PRO A 146 -7.39 3.40 1.38
C PRO A 146 -6.36 3.30 0.27
N VAL A 147 -6.39 2.19 -0.46
CA VAL A 147 -5.43 1.86 -1.50
C VAL A 147 -6.09 1.88 -2.88
N ILE A 148 -5.44 2.50 -3.86
CA ILE A 148 -5.74 2.31 -5.30
C ILE A 148 -4.50 1.70 -5.93
N ALA A 149 -4.59 0.45 -6.39
CA ALA A 149 -3.43 -0.27 -6.87
C ALA A 149 -3.73 -1.22 -8.02
N LEU A 150 -2.70 -1.53 -8.82
CA LEU A 150 -2.77 -2.64 -9.76
C LEU A 150 -2.66 -3.96 -9.01
N SER A 151 -3.52 -4.91 -9.38
CA SER A 151 -3.55 -6.25 -8.78
C SER A 151 -2.67 -7.20 -9.59
N GLU A 152 -1.36 -7.15 -9.32
CA GLU A 152 -0.36 -7.91 -10.06
C GLU A 152 0.56 -8.70 -9.13
N MET A 153 0.89 -9.93 -9.50
CA MET A 153 1.78 -10.82 -8.73
C MET A 153 1.44 -10.86 -7.22
N GLY A 154 2.38 -10.51 -6.35
CA GLY A 154 2.22 -10.58 -4.89
C GLY A 154 1.24 -9.56 -4.28
N THR A 155 0.84 -8.52 -5.02
CA THR A 155 -0.24 -7.63 -4.57
C THR A 155 -1.62 -8.25 -4.74
N ARG A 156 -1.76 -9.26 -5.62
CA ARG A 156 -3.04 -9.93 -5.91
C ARG A 156 -3.65 -10.54 -4.67
N ASP A 157 -2.86 -11.25 -3.87
CA ASP A 157 -3.35 -11.92 -2.66
C ASP A 157 -3.96 -10.92 -1.65
N ILE A 158 -3.38 -9.71 -1.57
CA ILE A 158 -3.89 -8.65 -0.68
C ILE A 158 -5.13 -7.97 -1.29
N LEU A 159 -5.14 -7.77 -2.61
CA LEU A 159 -6.17 -6.98 -3.29
C LEU A 159 -7.38 -7.80 -3.77
N GLU A 160 -7.31 -9.13 -3.73
CA GLU A 160 -8.37 -10.03 -4.20
C GLU A 160 -9.73 -9.75 -3.54
N THR A 161 -9.71 -9.44 -2.25
CA THR A 161 -10.94 -9.15 -1.49
C THR A 161 -11.50 -7.75 -1.73
N GLN A 162 -10.73 -6.86 -2.32
CA GLN A 162 -11.02 -5.42 -2.51
C GLN A 162 -11.37 -4.67 -1.20
N ARG A 163 -11.11 -5.24 -0.04
CA ARG A 163 -11.35 -4.60 1.26
C ARG A 163 -10.34 -3.48 1.48
N GLY A 164 -10.85 -2.26 1.69
CA GLY A 164 -10.02 -1.07 1.82
C GLY A 164 -9.26 -0.67 0.55
N ALA A 165 -9.61 -1.26 -0.61
CA ALA A 165 -8.88 -1.03 -1.85
C ALA A 165 -9.80 -0.91 -3.09
N ILE A 166 -9.29 -0.25 -4.12
CA ILE A 166 -9.82 -0.19 -5.48
C ILE A 166 -8.75 -0.72 -6.43
N THR A 167 -9.13 -1.62 -7.33
CA THR A 167 -8.23 -2.23 -8.33
C THR A 167 -8.68 -1.86 -9.75
N PRO A 168 -8.25 -0.70 -10.27
CA PRO A 168 -8.58 -0.30 -11.64
C PRO A 168 -7.89 -1.21 -12.66
N ARG A 169 -8.36 -1.19 -13.92
CA ARG A 169 -7.63 -1.81 -15.02
C ARG A 169 -6.24 -1.20 -15.16
N ALA A 170 -5.27 -1.99 -15.62
CA ALA A 170 -3.87 -1.59 -15.82
C ALA A 170 -3.69 -0.64 -17.01
N GLU A 171 -4.47 0.42 -17.03
CA GLU A 171 -4.48 1.51 -18.01
C GLU A 171 -4.39 2.84 -17.26
N PRO A 172 -3.44 3.74 -17.59
CA PRO A 172 -3.30 5.02 -16.90
C PRO A 172 -4.61 5.85 -16.90
N ALA A 173 -5.41 5.75 -17.96
CA ALA A 173 -6.70 6.43 -18.04
C ALA A 173 -7.70 5.90 -17.01
N ALA A 174 -7.85 4.58 -16.90
CA ALA A 174 -8.75 3.94 -15.93
C ALA A 174 -8.33 4.22 -14.49
N PHE A 175 -7.01 4.14 -14.23
CA PHE A 175 -6.45 4.42 -12.91
C PHE A 175 -6.65 5.89 -12.51
N GLY A 176 -6.36 6.83 -13.41
CA GLY A 176 -6.52 8.27 -13.14
C GLY A 176 -7.99 8.67 -12.93
N ILE A 177 -8.93 8.05 -13.65
CA ILE A 177 -10.38 8.24 -13.43
C ILE A 177 -10.78 7.72 -12.04
N ALA A 178 -10.34 6.52 -11.67
CA ALA A 178 -10.65 5.94 -10.36
C ALA A 178 -10.08 6.80 -9.20
N LEU A 179 -8.86 7.31 -9.37
CA LEU A 179 -8.23 8.21 -8.40
C LEU A 179 -9.01 9.52 -8.24
N ALA A 180 -9.40 10.16 -9.34
CA ALA A 180 -10.19 11.38 -9.29
C ALA A 180 -11.57 11.14 -8.69
N ASP A 181 -12.23 10.06 -9.06
CA ASP A 181 -13.54 9.68 -8.53
C ASP A 181 -13.51 9.43 -7.02
N PHE A 182 -12.51 8.71 -6.54
CA PHE A 182 -12.29 8.48 -5.11
C PHE A 182 -12.19 9.80 -4.34
N LEU A 183 -11.41 10.75 -4.83
CA LEU A 183 -11.18 12.03 -4.18
C LEU A 183 -12.36 13.00 -4.29
N ASN A 184 -13.16 12.90 -5.36
CA ASN A 184 -14.32 13.76 -5.58
C ASN A 184 -15.58 13.29 -4.88
N ARG A 185 -15.67 12.00 -4.52
CA ARG A 185 -16.84 11.39 -3.86
C ARG A 185 -16.50 10.72 -2.53
N PRO A 186 -15.93 11.45 -1.55
CA PRO A 186 -15.44 10.86 -0.29
C PRO A 186 -16.50 10.06 0.47
N SER A 187 -17.77 10.49 0.41
CA SER A 187 -18.87 9.77 1.06
C SER A 187 -19.15 8.40 0.43
N ALA A 188 -19.02 8.29 -0.90
CA ALA A 188 -19.22 7.01 -1.60
C ALA A 188 -18.15 5.97 -1.24
N TRP A 189 -16.95 6.44 -0.91
CA TRP A 189 -15.77 5.60 -0.62
C TRP A 189 -15.40 5.56 0.88
N SER A 190 -16.25 6.11 1.76
CA SER A 190 -15.96 6.19 3.21
C SER A 190 -15.77 4.81 3.85
N HIS A 191 -16.45 3.78 3.35
CA HIS A 191 -16.32 2.39 3.83
C HIS A 191 -14.88 1.87 3.71
N LEU A 192 -14.15 2.24 2.65
CA LEU A 192 -12.76 1.80 2.45
C LEU A 192 -11.82 2.27 3.57
N ARG A 193 -12.07 3.46 4.15
CA ARG A 193 -11.28 3.97 5.28
C ARG A 193 -11.48 3.16 6.56
N HIS A 194 -12.65 2.56 6.73
CA HIS A 194 -12.94 1.67 7.85
C HIS A 194 -12.46 0.25 7.60
N GLU A 195 -12.59 -0.23 6.38
CA GLU A 195 -12.17 -1.57 5.99
C GLU A 195 -10.65 -1.76 5.99
N ALA A 196 -9.89 -0.75 5.53
CA ALA A 196 -8.45 -0.85 5.36
C ALA A 196 -7.73 -1.27 6.66
N PRO A 197 -7.87 -0.59 7.82
CA PRO A 197 -7.20 -1.00 9.04
C PRO A 197 -7.73 -2.33 9.58
N GLU A 198 -9.03 -2.64 9.45
CA GLU A 198 -9.58 -3.92 9.87
C GLU A 198 -9.01 -5.08 9.04
N TYR A 199 -8.86 -4.89 7.74
CA TYR A 199 -8.25 -5.89 6.87
C TYR A 199 -6.75 -6.07 7.17
N ALA A 200 -6.02 -4.99 7.44
CA ALA A 200 -4.61 -5.07 7.80
C ALA A 200 -4.37 -5.91 9.06
N LYS A 201 -5.32 -5.96 10.02
CA LYS A 201 -5.21 -6.79 11.23
C LYS A 201 -5.06 -8.28 10.92
N GLU A 202 -5.68 -8.75 9.85
CA GLU A 202 -5.58 -10.15 9.43
C GLU A 202 -4.19 -10.52 8.91
N TRP A 203 -3.38 -9.50 8.58
CA TRP A 203 -2.02 -9.60 8.08
C TRP A 203 -0.98 -9.11 9.11
N SER A 204 -1.37 -8.97 10.39
CA SER A 204 -0.42 -8.60 11.43
C SER A 204 0.65 -9.68 11.64
N ASP A 205 1.80 -9.29 12.14
CA ASP A 205 2.86 -10.22 12.54
C ASP A 205 2.35 -11.22 13.59
N VAL A 206 1.52 -10.79 14.53
CA VAL A 206 0.86 -11.66 15.52
C VAL A 206 -0.06 -12.67 14.83
N ALA A 207 -0.88 -12.24 13.86
CA ALA A 207 -1.77 -13.13 13.13
C ALA A 207 -0.98 -14.18 12.31
N MET A 208 0.09 -13.74 11.65
CA MET A 208 0.95 -14.64 10.86
C MET A 208 1.74 -15.60 11.76
N ALA A 209 2.25 -15.14 12.90
CA ALA A 209 2.90 -16.00 13.90
C ALA A 209 1.91 -17.06 14.44
N GLY A 210 0.65 -16.68 14.70
CA GLY A 210 -0.40 -17.61 15.11
C GLY A 210 -0.68 -18.68 14.05
N ARG A 211 -0.75 -18.31 12.77
CA ARG A 211 -0.92 -19.26 11.64
C ARG A 211 0.27 -20.22 11.55
N LEU A 212 1.50 -19.72 11.72
CA LEU A 212 2.71 -20.55 11.71
C LEU A 212 2.72 -21.52 12.90
N ALA A 213 2.40 -21.06 14.11
CA ALA A 213 2.31 -21.90 15.31
C ALA A 213 1.27 -23.01 15.13
N GLY A 214 0.08 -22.65 14.56
CA GLY A 214 -0.96 -23.62 14.23
C GLY A 214 -0.48 -24.73 13.29
N LEU A 215 0.27 -24.34 12.25
CA LEU A 215 0.85 -25.30 11.31
C LEU A 215 1.87 -26.25 12.01
N TYR A 216 2.74 -25.73 12.86
CA TYR A 216 3.68 -26.56 13.61
C TYR A 216 2.96 -27.56 14.54
N LEU A 217 1.90 -27.12 15.25
CA LEU A 217 1.12 -27.99 16.12
C LEU A 217 0.40 -29.11 15.34
N GLN A 218 -0.15 -28.78 14.16
CA GLN A 218 -0.74 -29.77 13.27
C GLN A 218 0.29 -30.82 12.80
N LEU A 219 1.48 -30.37 12.41
CA LEU A 219 2.56 -31.26 11.97
C LEU A 219 3.13 -32.10 13.12
N ALA A 220 3.13 -31.58 14.34
CA ALA A 220 3.52 -32.35 15.54
C ALA A 220 2.46 -33.34 16.02
N GLY A 221 1.26 -33.36 15.39
CA GLY A 221 0.16 -34.22 15.79
C GLY A 221 -0.56 -33.78 17.07
N GLU A 222 -0.31 -32.56 17.53
CA GLU A 222 -0.97 -31.99 18.71
C GLU A 222 -2.32 -31.37 18.32
N LYS A 223 -3.39 -31.74 19.06
CA LYS A 223 -4.70 -31.08 18.89
C LYS A 223 -4.65 -29.70 19.57
N ILE A 224 -4.84 -28.63 18.80
CA ILE A 224 -4.96 -27.28 19.34
C ILE A 224 -6.25 -27.21 20.16
N SER A 225 -6.14 -27.14 21.49
CA SER A 225 -7.26 -26.78 22.36
C SER A 225 -7.52 -25.29 22.24
N ALA A 226 -8.76 -24.89 21.99
CA ALA A 226 -9.17 -23.50 21.89
C ALA A 226 -8.83 -22.64 23.13
N LYS A 227 -8.45 -23.26 24.24
CA LYS A 227 -8.00 -22.63 25.48
C LYS A 227 -6.55 -22.13 25.46
N SER A 228 -5.67 -22.67 24.60
CA SER A 228 -4.27 -22.24 24.57
C SER A 228 -4.03 -20.96 23.75
N LEU A 229 -4.98 -20.52 22.96
CA LEU A 229 -4.93 -19.25 22.21
C LEU A 229 -5.24 -18.02 23.06
N SER A 230 -5.91 -18.19 24.21
CA SER A 230 -6.27 -17.07 25.10
C SER A 230 -5.11 -16.62 26.02
N THR A 231 -3.99 -17.36 26.05
CA THR A 231 -2.87 -17.08 26.96
C THR A 231 -1.74 -16.30 26.29
N VAL A 232 -1.82 -16.03 24.98
CA VAL A 232 -0.82 -15.27 24.21
C VAL A 232 -1.23 -13.81 24.01
N THR A 233 -2.41 -13.43 24.49
CA THR A 233 -2.99 -12.06 24.38
C THR A 233 -3.11 -11.33 25.72
N ALA A 234 -2.33 -11.69 26.72
CA ALA A 234 -2.23 -10.98 28.00
C ALA A 234 -0.86 -10.30 28.14
#